data_4e9b18ae2a67617446481b6a73cb5a06
#
_entry.id   4e9b18ae2a67617446481b6a73cb5a06
#
_cell.length_a   1.000
_cell.length_b   1.000
_cell.length_c   1.000
_cell.angle_alpha   90.00
_cell.angle_beta   90.00
_cell.angle_gamma   90.00
#
_symmetry.space_group_name_H-M   'P 1'
#
loop_
_entity.id
_entity.type
_entity.pdbx_description
1 polymer ?
#
loop_
_entity_poly.entity_id
_entity_poly.type
_entity_poly.pdbx_seq_one_letter_code
_entity_poly.pdbx_strand_id
1 'polypeptide(L)'
;VMAQVTFDTVELENFVKRLGKAAQGDFKRALNKFLEGLGTEFLRILQDEIVRRNVLDYRLLLHSFQKGDGENVWTLDENGLTLEVGTNVEYAKFVNDGHWTNPKGIERRFVPGHWEKANGKDRFIYAPGEKTGMVLKMKWVEGSHYWESSIRILEKLYPELLEKKLQSWLDEY
;
A
#
# COMPACT_ATOMS: atom_id res chain seq x y z
N VAL A 1 10.11 6.42 -1.11
CA VAL A 1 9.63 5.11 -0.64
C VAL A 1 8.58 5.37 0.42
N MET A 2 7.37 4.84 0.24
CA MET A 2 6.34 4.83 1.30
C MET A 2 6.80 3.93 2.43
N ALA A 3 6.25 4.16 3.61
CA ALA A 3 6.40 3.23 4.72
C ALA A 3 6.02 1.82 4.25
N GLN A 4 6.85 0.86 4.58
CA GLN A 4 6.62 -0.54 4.30
C GLN A 4 5.92 -1.15 5.53
N VAL A 5 4.99 -2.06 5.30
CA VAL A 5 4.39 -2.85 6.39
C VAL A 5 5.24 -4.10 6.57
N THR A 6 5.76 -4.26 7.78
CA THR A 6 6.44 -5.47 8.21
C THR A 6 5.55 -6.17 9.23
N PHE A 7 5.22 -7.42 8.95
CA PHE A 7 4.46 -8.24 9.89
C PHE A 7 5.44 -8.83 10.92
N ASP A 8 5.33 -8.37 12.16
CA ASP A 8 6.12 -8.91 13.27
C ASP A 8 5.47 -10.20 13.81
N THR A 9 6.22 -11.27 13.80
CA THR A 9 5.77 -12.60 14.23
C THR A 9 6.53 -13.14 15.44
N VAL A 10 7.20 -12.28 16.22
CA VAL A 10 8.01 -12.67 17.38
C VAL A 10 7.23 -13.52 18.39
N GLU A 11 5.97 -13.17 18.64
CA GLU A 11 5.11 -13.96 19.53
C GLU A 11 4.79 -15.35 18.97
N LEU A 12 4.59 -15.44 17.65
CA LEU A 12 4.38 -16.70 16.94
C LEU A 12 5.63 -17.58 16.95
N GLU A 13 6.82 -16.99 16.76
CA GLU A 13 8.07 -17.73 16.89
C GLU A 13 8.26 -18.33 18.29
N ASN A 14 7.92 -17.57 19.33
CA ASN A 14 7.98 -18.04 20.71
C ASN A 14 6.98 -19.17 20.96
N PHE A 15 5.82 -19.14 20.31
CA PHE A 15 4.86 -20.23 20.35
C PHE A 15 5.38 -21.50 19.65
N VAL A 16 5.96 -21.34 18.44
CA VAL A 16 6.60 -22.44 17.68
C VAL A 16 7.71 -23.12 18.49
N LYS A 17 8.55 -22.34 19.18
CA LYS A 17 9.61 -22.88 20.04
C LYS A 17 9.05 -23.76 21.17
N ARG A 18 7.84 -23.48 21.63
CA ARG A 18 7.16 -24.25 22.66
C ARG A 18 6.54 -25.59 22.18
N LEU A 19 6.16 -25.64 20.89
CA LEU A 19 5.52 -26.85 20.32
C LEU A 19 6.46 -28.04 20.03
N GLY A 20 7.77 -27.84 20.21
CA GLY A 20 8.77 -28.90 20.03
C GLY A 20 9.28 -29.09 18.61
N LYS A 21 10.37 -29.83 18.47
CA LYS A 21 11.12 -29.97 17.22
C LYS A 21 10.39 -30.71 16.09
N ALA A 22 9.47 -31.59 16.40
CA ALA A 22 8.78 -32.42 15.40
C ALA A 22 7.78 -31.65 14.52
N ALA A 23 7.14 -30.62 15.08
CA ALA A 23 6.16 -29.81 14.38
C ALA A 23 6.76 -28.54 13.70
N GLN A 24 8.01 -28.20 13.98
CA GLN A 24 8.59 -26.90 13.60
C GLN A 24 8.59 -26.63 12.08
N GLY A 25 8.93 -27.62 11.26
CA GLY A 25 9.04 -27.43 9.81
C GLY A 25 7.68 -27.21 9.14
N ASP A 26 6.67 -27.96 9.54
CA ASP A 26 5.33 -27.89 8.96
C ASP A 26 4.58 -26.66 9.46
N PHE A 27 4.73 -26.32 10.71
CA PHE A 27 4.17 -25.11 11.28
C PHE A 27 4.79 -23.86 10.68
N LYS A 28 6.11 -23.83 10.50
CA LYS A 28 6.81 -22.72 9.85
C LYS A 28 6.32 -22.52 8.41
N ARG A 29 6.13 -23.59 7.65
CA ARG A 29 5.55 -23.53 6.30
C ARG A 29 4.11 -23.00 6.32
N ALA A 30 3.31 -23.43 7.28
CA ALA A 30 1.95 -22.95 7.45
C ALA A 30 1.90 -21.44 7.78
N LEU A 31 2.83 -20.96 8.63
CA LEU A 31 2.96 -19.54 8.95
C LEU A 31 3.41 -18.69 7.74
N ASN A 32 4.37 -19.17 6.96
CA ASN A 32 4.79 -18.46 5.74
C ASN A 32 3.63 -18.32 4.76
N LYS A 33 2.84 -19.37 4.53
CA LYS A 33 1.62 -19.30 3.73
C LYS A 33 0.58 -18.33 4.31
N PHE A 34 0.47 -18.28 5.62
CA PHE A 34 -0.41 -17.34 6.30
C PHE A 34 0.04 -15.89 6.10
N LEU A 35 1.34 -15.61 6.22
CA LEU A 35 1.91 -14.28 5.94
C LEU A 35 1.67 -13.84 4.49
N GLU A 36 1.86 -14.74 3.53
CA GLU A 36 1.54 -14.45 2.12
C GLU A 36 0.06 -14.15 1.93
N GLY A 37 -0.82 -14.89 2.60
CA GLY A 37 -2.26 -14.64 2.61
C GLY A 37 -2.61 -13.28 3.20
N LEU A 38 -2.00 -12.91 4.33
CA LEU A 38 -2.17 -11.59 4.96
C LEU A 38 -1.68 -10.47 4.05
N GLY A 39 -0.51 -10.64 3.42
CA GLY A 39 0.01 -9.66 2.47
C GLY A 39 -0.92 -9.46 1.28
N THR A 40 -1.45 -10.55 0.72
CA THR A 40 -2.42 -10.50 -0.38
C THR A 40 -3.70 -9.77 0.05
N GLU A 41 -4.21 -10.06 1.23
CA GLU A 41 -5.39 -9.39 1.79
C GLU A 41 -5.10 -7.90 2.03
N PHE A 42 -3.91 -7.56 2.52
CA PHE A 42 -3.51 -6.16 2.71
C PHE A 42 -3.44 -5.40 1.38
N LEU A 43 -2.87 -6.00 0.33
CA LEU A 43 -2.87 -5.40 -1.01
C LEU A 43 -4.30 -5.16 -1.51
N ARG A 44 -5.21 -6.10 -1.29
CA ARG A 44 -6.63 -5.95 -1.65
C ARG A 44 -7.29 -4.79 -0.89
N ILE A 45 -7.07 -4.71 0.43
CA ILE A 45 -7.58 -3.62 1.27
C ILE A 45 -7.05 -2.27 0.80
N LEU A 46 -5.75 -2.17 0.45
CA LEU A 46 -5.16 -0.95 -0.09
C LEU A 46 -5.83 -0.51 -1.39
N GLN A 47 -6.06 -1.43 -2.31
CA GLN A 47 -6.76 -1.15 -3.57
C GLN A 47 -8.20 -0.68 -3.32
N ASP A 48 -8.94 -1.34 -2.44
CA ASP A 48 -10.30 -0.97 -2.06
C ASP A 48 -10.36 0.43 -1.43
N GLU A 49 -9.41 0.77 -0.54
CA GLU A 49 -9.33 2.08 0.10
C GLU A 49 -8.97 3.19 -0.89
N ILE A 50 -8.06 2.94 -1.83
CA ILE A 50 -7.70 3.89 -2.89
C ILE A 50 -8.93 4.20 -3.75
N VAL A 51 -9.67 3.18 -4.17
CA VAL A 51 -10.90 3.34 -4.96
C VAL A 51 -11.98 4.06 -4.16
N ARG A 52 -12.24 3.63 -2.93
CA ARG A 52 -13.25 4.21 -2.05
C ARG A 52 -13.02 5.69 -1.76
N ARG A 53 -11.76 6.10 -1.66
CA ARG A 53 -11.38 7.50 -1.38
C ARG A 53 -11.30 8.38 -2.61
N ASN A 54 -11.64 7.85 -3.79
CA ASN A 54 -11.63 8.59 -5.04
C ASN A 54 -10.28 9.28 -5.33
N VAL A 55 -9.18 8.58 -5.07
CA VAL A 55 -7.84 9.10 -5.35
C VAL A 55 -7.73 9.41 -6.84
N LEU A 56 -7.46 10.68 -7.19
CA LEU A 56 -7.32 11.10 -8.58
C LEU A 56 -6.07 10.47 -9.21
N ASP A 57 -6.22 10.04 -10.46
CA ASP A 57 -5.14 9.45 -11.28
C ASP A 57 -4.44 8.23 -10.65
N TYR A 58 -5.22 7.38 -10.04
CA TYR A 58 -4.78 6.26 -9.19
C TYR A 58 -4.32 5.00 -9.94
N ARG A 59 -4.39 4.96 -11.27
CA ARG A 59 -4.15 3.70 -12.02
C ARG A 59 -2.78 3.09 -11.73
N LEU A 60 -1.70 3.86 -11.85
CA LEU A 60 -0.36 3.37 -11.55
C LEU A 60 -0.23 2.97 -10.08
N LEU A 61 -0.72 3.80 -9.16
CA LEU A 61 -0.72 3.51 -7.73
C LEU A 61 -1.53 2.26 -7.40
N LEU A 62 -2.70 2.09 -8.02
CA LEU A 62 -3.55 0.92 -7.84
C LEU A 62 -2.87 -0.36 -8.33
N HIS A 63 -2.24 -0.32 -9.52
CA HIS A 63 -1.51 -1.45 -10.08
C HIS A 63 -0.28 -1.80 -9.25
N SER A 64 0.41 -0.81 -8.68
CA SER A 64 1.58 -1.06 -7.83
C SER A 64 1.27 -1.88 -6.57
N PHE A 65 0.00 -2.00 -6.19
CA PHE A 65 -0.47 -2.89 -5.14
C PHE A 65 -0.98 -4.25 -5.65
N GLN A 66 -0.58 -4.65 -6.85
CA GLN A 66 -0.75 -6.02 -7.35
C GLN A 66 0.56 -6.78 -7.19
N LYS A 67 0.49 -7.96 -6.54
CA LYS A 67 1.67 -8.82 -6.39
C LYS A 67 2.26 -9.16 -7.76
N GLY A 68 3.55 -8.83 -7.95
CA GLY A 68 4.26 -9.07 -9.21
C GLY A 68 4.26 -7.89 -10.18
N ASP A 69 3.62 -6.77 -9.86
CA ASP A 69 3.81 -5.50 -10.58
C ASP A 69 5.23 -4.96 -10.34
N GLY A 70 5.80 -4.28 -11.34
CA GLY A 70 7.17 -3.75 -11.27
C GLY A 70 7.40 -2.71 -10.17
N GLU A 71 6.34 -2.02 -9.75
CA GLU A 71 6.39 -1.03 -8.68
C GLU A 71 5.95 -1.62 -7.32
N ASN A 72 5.58 -2.91 -7.27
CA ASN A 72 5.19 -3.57 -6.04
C ASN A 72 6.42 -3.97 -5.21
N VAL A 73 6.38 -3.68 -3.92
CA VAL A 73 7.32 -4.24 -2.95
C VAL A 73 6.68 -5.45 -2.30
N TRP A 74 7.32 -6.61 -2.49
CA TRP A 74 6.91 -7.87 -1.89
C TRP A 74 8.15 -8.68 -1.55
N THR A 75 8.54 -8.70 -0.30
CA THR A 75 9.73 -9.43 0.16
C THR A 75 9.36 -10.33 1.33
N LEU A 76 9.39 -11.64 1.09
CA LEU A 76 9.17 -12.66 2.11
C LEU A 76 10.52 -13.20 2.60
N ASP A 77 10.79 -13.04 3.90
CA ASP A 77 11.87 -13.76 4.59
C ASP A 77 11.27 -14.97 5.32
N GLU A 78 11.37 -16.12 4.68
CA GLU A 78 10.85 -17.39 5.24
C GLU A 78 11.55 -17.80 6.52
N ASN A 79 12.80 -17.39 6.75
CA ASN A 79 13.56 -17.73 7.95
C ASN A 79 13.20 -16.81 9.11
N GLY A 80 13.05 -15.52 8.86
CA GLY A 80 12.63 -14.52 9.83
C GLY A 80 11.12 -14.47 10.06
N LEU A 81 10.32 -15.21 9.27
CA LEU A 81 8.85 -15.15 9.29
C LEU A 81 8.35 -13.68 9.16
N THR A 82 8.94 -12.95 8.24
CA THR A 82 8.55 -11.56 7.96
C THR A 82 8.15 -11.40 6.50
N LEU A 83 7.16 -10.56 6.26
CA LEU A 83 6.72 -10.15 4.94
C LEU A 83 6.69 -8.63 4.89
N GLU A 84 7.43 -8.08 3.93
CA GLU A 84 7.45 -6.66 3.63
C GLU A 84 6.59 -6.38 2.40
N VAL A 85 5.62 -5.47 2.54
CA VAL A 85 4.67 -5.11 1.48
C VAL A 85 4.62 -3.60 1.31
N GLY A 86 4.65 -3.13 0.08
CA GLY A 86 4.64 -1.69 -0.20
C GLY A 86 4.58 -1.34 -1.67
N THR A 87 4.94 -0.11 -1.98
CA THR A 87 5.04 0.41 -3.33
C THR A 87 6.26 1.31 -3.51
N ASN A 88 6.88 1.25 -4.69
CA ASN A 88 7.96 2.15 -5.12
C ASN A 88 7.44 3.40 -5.85
N VAL A 89 6.15 3.54 -6.05
CA VAL A 89 5.55 4.71 -6.72
C VAL A 89 5.88 5.97 -5.94
N GLU A 90 6.66 6.88 -6.54
CA GLU A 90 7.22 8.06 -5.88
C GLU A 90 6.16 9.00 -5.30
N TYR A 91 5.05 9.19 -6.01
CA TYR A 91 3.98 10.08 -5.57
C TYR A 91 3.02 9.47 -4.53
N ALA A 92 3.15 8.17 -4.24
CA ALA A 92 2.27 7.46 -3.30
C ALA A 92 2.19 8.14 -1.92
N LYS A 93 3.33 8.63 -1.43
CA LYS A 93 3.40 9.37 -0.17
C LYS A 93 2.64 10.71 -0.23
N PHE A 94 2.77 11.46 -1.32
CA PHE A 94 2.07 12.74 -1.50
C PHE A 94 0.55 12.55 -1.55
N VAL A 95 0.10 11.47 -2.19
CA VAL A 95 -1.31 11.10 -2.25
C VAL A 95 -1.83 10.71 -0.87
N ASN A 96 -1.03 9.97 -0.09
CA ASN A 96 -1.43 9.53 1.24
C ASN A 96 -1.46 10.68 2.25
N ASP A 97 -0.35 11.42 2.35
CA ASP A 97 -0.10 12.40 3.43
C ASP A 97 -0.61 13.81 3.09
N GLY A 98 -0.85 14.08 1.80
CA GLY A 98 -1.08 15.42 1.30
C GLY A 98 0.22 16.14 0.91
N HIS A 99 0.06 17.24 0.19
CA HIS A 99 1.19 18.02 -0.29
C HIS A 99 0.80 19.44 -0.67
N TRP A 100 1.81 20.31 -0.75
CA TRP A 100 1.64 21.63 -1.35
C TRP A 100 1.72 21.57 -2.87
N THR A 101 0.86 22.29 -3.57
CA THR A 101 0.85 22.36 -5.06
C THR A 101 2.12 22.96 -5.63
N ASN A 102 2.81 23.80 -4.85
CA ASN A 102 4.06 24.44 -5.24
C ASN A 102 5.15 24.17 -4.21
N PRO A 103 6.43 24.19 -4.61
CA PRO A 103 7.55 24.15 -3.69
C PRO A 103 7.49 25.27 -2.66
N LYS A 104 8.05 25.04 -1.47
CA LYS A 104 8.10 26.02 -0.38
C LYS A 104 8.67 27.37 -0.87
N GLY A 105 7.96 28.44 -0.59
CA GLY A 105 8.35 29.80 -0.97
C GLY A 105 7.89 30.25 -2.35
N ILE A 106 7.24 29.41 -3.14
CA ILE A 106 6.69 29.75 -4.45
C ILE A 106 5.16 29.87 -4.35
N GLU A 107 4.65 31.10 -4.18
CA GLU A 107 3.22 31.36 -4.08
C GLU A 107 2.45 31.04 -5.38
N ARG A 108 3.09 31.28 -6.52
CA ARG A 108 2.52 31.05 -7.85
C ARG A 108 3.54 30.42 -8.77
N ARG A 109 3.14 29.40 -9.52
CA ARG A 109 3.97 28.72 -10.51
C ARG A 109 3.21 28.62 -11.83
N PHE A 110 3.85 29.01 -12.92
CA PHE A 110 3.34 28.77 -14.27
C PHE A 110 3.58 27.32 -14.67
N VAL A 111 2.54 26.66 -15.16
CA VAL A 111 2.61 25.29 -15.69
C VAL A 111 2.23 25.37 -17.16
N PRO A 112 3.17 25.12 -18.10
CA PRO A 112 2.88 25.20 -19.54
C PRO A 112 1.96 24.04 -19.95
N GLY A 113 1.05 24.32 -20.88
CA GLY A 113 0.09 23.34 -21.39
C GLY A 113 -1.20 23.98 -21.88
N HIS A 114 -2.18 23.15 -22.15
CA HIS A 114 -3.49 23.58 -22.65
C HIS A 114 -4.63 22.78 -22.03
N TRP A 115 -5.85 23.26 -22.16
CA TRP A 115 -7.06 22.59 -21.69
C TRP A 115 -7.72 21.83 -22.83
N GLU A 116 -8.05 20.57 -22.58
CA GLU A 116 -8.83 19.74 -23.50
C GLU A 116 -10.13 19.28 -22.82
N LYS A 117 -11.17 19.10 -23.64
CA LYS A 117 -12.42 18.48 -23.17
C LYS A 117 -12.35 16.97 -23.36
N ALA A 118 -12.41 16.23 -22.25
CA ALA A 118 -12.51 14.77 -22.26
C ALA A 118 -13.75 14.35 -21.44
N ASN A 119 -14.66 13.63 -22.07
CA ASN A 119 -15.90 13.12 -21.43
C ASN A 119 -16.73 14.24 -20.74
N GLY A 120 -16.80 15.42 -21.36
CA GLY A 120 -17.57 16.56 -20.84
C GLY A 120 -16.90 17.32 -19.70
N LYS A 121 -15.68 16.95 -19.30
CA LYS A 121 -14.89 17.63 -18.27
C LYS A 121 -13.65 18.28 -18.91
N ASP A 122 -13.29 19.46 -18.43
CA ASP A 122 -12.04 20.12 -18.83
C ASP A 122 -10.87 19.41 -18.14
N ARG A 123 -9.89 18.96 -18.93
CA ARG A 123 -8.66 18.35 -18.47
C ARG A 123 -7.48 19.20 -18.91
N PHE A 124 -6.59 19.53 -17.98
CA PHE A 124 -5.34 20.21 -18.30
C PHE A 124 -4.30 19.17 -18.78
N ILE A 125 -3.70 19.46 -19.95
CA ILE A 125 -2.61 18.66 -20.51
C ILE A 125 -1.32 19.44 -20.33
N TYR A 126 -0.40 18.88 -19.56
CA TYR A 126 0.94 19.44 -19.41
C TYR A 126 1.73 19.26 -20.70
N ALA A 127 2.26 20.35 -21.25
CA ALA A 127 3.07 20.33 -22.46
C ALA A 127 4.28 21.27 -22.29
N PRO A 128 5.47 20.72 -21.97
CA PRO A 128 6.69 21.50 -21.82
C PRO A 128 7.01 22.27 -23.12
N GLY A 129 7.24 23.55 -22.99
CA GLY A 129 7.56 24.41 -24.14
C GLY A 129 6.36 25.16 -24.74
N GLU A 130 5.13 24.89 -24.35
CA GLU A 130 4.00 25.72 -24.71
C GLU A 130 4.05 27.08 -24.01
N LYS A 131 3.63 28.14 -24.76
CA LYS A 131 3.53 29.49 -24.22
C LYS A 131 2.22 29.72 -23.46
N THR A 132 1.22 28.88 -23.70
CA THR A 132 -0.03 28.82 -22.96
C THR A 132 0.11 27.92 -21.75
N GLY A 133 -0.76 28.09 -20.74
CA GLY A 133 -0.68 27.27 -19.55
C GLY A 133 -1.62 27.76 -18.45
N MET A 134 -1.43 27.27 -17.27
CA MET A 134 -2.15 27.71 -16.08
C MET A 134 -1.19 28.20 -15.00
N VAL A 135 -1.70 29.06 -14.12
CA VAL A 135 -0.96 29.50 -12.93
C VAL A 135 -1.48 28.71 -11.73
N LEU A 136 -0.63 27.86 -11.19
CA LEU A 136 -0.90 27.19 -9.92
C LEU A 136 -0.59 28.14 -8.76
N LYS A 137 -1.60 28.37 -7.92
CA LYS A 137 -1.41 29.04 -6.63
C LYS A 137 -0.98 28.02 -5.58
N MET A 138 -0.16 28.45 -4.63
CA MET A 138 0.20 27.62 -3.50
C MET A 138 -1.06 27.26 -2.71
N LYS A 139 -1.36 25.98 -2.62
CA LYS A 139 -2.50 25.42 -1.91
C LYS A 139 -2.10 24.08 -1.30
N TRP A 140 -2.58 23.81 -0.12
CA TRP A 140 -2.50 22.50 0.46
C TRP A 140 -3.52 21.56 -0.19
N VAL A 141 -3.08 20.39 -0.58
CA VAL A 141 -3.93 19.29 -1.06
C VAL A 141 -3.95 18.25 0.06
N GLU A 142 -5.13 18.01 0.62
CA GLU A 142 -5.32 17.03 1.69
C GLU A 142 -4.95 15.62 1.22
N GLY A 143 -4.29 14.88 2.12
CA GLY A 143 -3.98 13.49 1.90
C GLY A 143 -5.22 12.59 1.96
N SER A 144 -5.15 11.49 1.27
CA SER A 144 -6.24 10.50 1.27
C SER A 144 -6.22 9.58 2.48
N HIS A 145 -5.05 9.43 3.14
CA HIS A 145 -4.82 8.54 4.29
C HIS A 145 -5.27 7.10 4.05
N TYR A 146 -5.14 6.62 2.79
CA TYR A 146 -5.53 5.26 2.42
C TYR A 146 -4.67 4.22 3.13
N TRP A 147 -3.40 4.53 3.38
CA TRP A 147 -2.44 3.62 3.99
C TRP A 147 -2.79 3.31 5.45
N GLU A 148 -2.94 4.35 6.27
CA GLU A 148 -3.29 4.21 7.69
C GLU A 148 -4.66 3.57 7.89
N SER A 149 -5.60 3.89 6.99
CA SER A 149 -6.92 3.26 6.99
C SER A 149 -6.83 1.76 6.70
N SER A 150 -6.03 1.38 5.72
CA SER A 150 -5.82 -0.02 5.35
C SER A 150 -5.16 -0.82 6.48
N ILE A 151 -4.18 -0.23 7.17
CA ILE A 151 -3.55 -0.85 8.35
C ILE A 151 -4.60 -1.10 9.43
N ARG A 152 -5.44 -0.10 9.77
CA ARG A 152 -6.47 -0.26 10.80
C ARG A 152 -7.50 -1.33 10.44
N ILE A 153 -7.82 -1.49 9.16
CA ILE A 153 -8.73 -2.56 8.69
C ILE A 153 -8.06 -3.92 8.89
N LEU A 154 -6.80 -4.05 8.47
CA LEU A 154 -6.04 -5.30 8.64
C LEU A 154 -5.88 -5.67 10.11
N GLU A 155 -5.52 -4.71 10.97
CA GLU A 155 -5.39 -4.93 12.42
C GLU A 155 -6.66 -5.48 13.06
N LYS A 156 -7.84 -5.05 12.60
CA LYS A 156 -9.12 -5.58 13.08
C LYS A 156 -9.40 -7.00 12.59
N LEU A 157 -8.94 -7.35 11.39
CA LEU A 157 -9.15 -8.68 10.80
C LEU A 157 -8.12 -9.70 11.28
N TYR A 158 -6.93 -9.24 11.63
CA TYR A 158 -5.78 -10.09 11.94
C TYR A 158 -6.05 -11.15 13.03
N PRO A 159 -6.64 -10.81 14.20
CA PRO A 159 -6.88 -11.80 15.26
C PRO A 159 -7.75 -12.97 14.78
N GLU A 160 -8.83 -12.69 14.07
CA GLU A 160 -9.75 -13.71 13.55
C GLU A 160 -9.07 -14.59 12.49
N LEU A 161 -8.30 -14.00 11.58
CA LEU A 161 -7.56 -14.71 10.55
C LEU A 161 -6.49 -15.63 11.17
N LEU A 162 -5.78 -15.13 12.18
CA LEU A 162 -4.78 -15.91 12.91
C LEU A 162 -5.41 -17.07 13.66
N GLU A 163 -6.49 -16.83 14.39
CA GLU A 163 -7.21 -17.86 15.14
C GLU A 163 -7.69 -18.99 14.23
N LYS A 164 -8.35 -18.64 13.12
CA LYS A 164 -8.78 -19.63 12.13
C LYS A 164 -7.62 -20.44 11.57
N LYS A 165 -6.47 -19.80 11.31
CA LYS A 165 -5.30 -20.50 10.78
C LYS A 165 -4.68 -21.45 11.80
N LEU A 166 -4.57 -21.01 13.05
CA LEU A 166 -4.05 -21.85 14.13
C LEU A 166 -4.98 -23.03 14.40
N GLN A 167 -6.30 -22.82 14.42
CA GLN A 167 -7.27 -23.89 14.59
C GLN A 167 -7.20 -24.89 13.44
N SER A 168 -7.19 -24.43 12.19
CA SER A 168 -7.03 -25.31 11.01
C SER A 168 -5.76 -26.17 11.10
N TRP A 169 -4.67 -25.58 11.56
CA TRP A 169 -3.42 -26.32 11.72
C TRP A 169 -3.50 -27.36 12.85
N LEU A 170 -4.15 -27.03 13.98
CA LEU A 170 -4.34 -27.98 15.08
C LEU A 170 -5.27 -29.13 14.70
N ASP A 171 -6.27 -28.89 13.86
CA ASP A 171 -7.22 -29.91 13.40
C ASP A 171 -6.59 -30.89 12.38
N GLU A 172 -5.45 -30.54 11.78
CA GLU A 172 -4.69 -31.40 10.87
C GLU A 172 -3.75 -32.37 11.62
N TYR A 173 -3.55 -32.22 12.95
CA TYR A 173 -2.71 -33.04 13.83
C TYR A 173 -3.51 -33.81 14.87
#